data_7409c92836c247396c31b916fc58ba6b
#
_entry.id   7409c92836c247396c31b916fc58ba6b
#
_cell.length_a   1.000
_cell.length_b   1.000
_cell.length_c   1.000
_cell.angle_alpha   90.00
_cell.angle_beta   90.00
_cell.angle_gamma   90.00
#
_symmetry.space_group_name_H-M   'P 1'
#
loop_
_entity.id
_entity.type
_entity.pdbx_description
1 polymer ?
#
loop_
_entity_poly.entity_id
_entity_poly.type
_entity_poly.pdbx_seq_one_letter_code
_entity_poly.pdbx_strand_id
1 'polypeptide(L)'
;IQKEMTVMFADIRNFTTLVERMDPKHNVDFLNSYLSYMEPEILAAGGFVDSYLGDGIMALFDSAPASGGTTALACGATAALGMLRALRAFNANHSARAGLQLQIGVGLNRGLVTLGTIGGADRLKCGVIGDTVNVASRLEGLTKRYGVPVLLTGSTQRALTPELRSRTRFLDRVRVAGHVEPMYPLAGPHLPCRVHDSAGC
;
A
#
# COMPACT_ATOMS: atom_id res chain seq x y z
N ILE A 1 4.31 -22.58 -3.77
CA ILE A 1 3.83 -22.25 -5.12
C ILE A 1 4.44 -20.89 -5.50
N GLN A 2 5.02 -20.81 -6.70
CA GLN A 2 5.46 -19.53 -7.25
C GLN A 2 4.36 -18.93 -8.12
N LYS A 3 4.07 -17.64 -7.89
CA LYS A 3 3.03 -16.92 -8.61
C LYS A 3 3.38 -15.46 -8.80
N GLU A 4 2.99 -14.88 -9.94
CA GLU A 4 3.11 -13.44 -10.14
C GLU A 4 1.95 -12.72 -9.45
N MET A 5 2.28 -11.82 -8.56
CA MET A 5 1.30 -11.07 -7.76
C MET A 5 1.69 -9.60 -7.63
N THR A 6 0.73 -8.75 -7.36
CA THR A 6 1.00 -7.40 -6.86
C THR A 6 0.95 -7.44 -5.34
N VAL A 7 2.04 -7.01 -4.72
CA VAL A 7 2.17 -6.86 -3.27
C VAL A 7 1.94 -5.41 -2.91
N MET A 8 1.11 -5.18 -1.91
CA MET A 8 0.83 -3.87 -1.32
C MET A 8 1.33 -3.86 0.13
N PHE A 9 2.05 -2.81 0.49
CA PHE A 9 2.22 -2.38 1.87
C PHE A 9 1.54 -1.05 2.07
N ALA A 10 0.79 -0.90 3.15
CA ALA A 10 0.20 0.36 3.54
C ALA A 10 0.42 0.58 5.04
N ASP A 11 0.77 1.80 5.45
CA ASP A 11 1.09 2.11 6.85
C ASP A 11 0.61 3.52 7.22
N ILE A 12 0.24 3.73 8.49
CA ILE A 12 -0.20 5.03 9.00
C ILE A 12 1.04 5.88 9.30
N ARG A 13 1.07 7.09 8.81
CA ARG A 13 2.19 7.99 9.08
C ARG A 13 2.19 8.46 10.53
N ASN A 14 3.36 8.33 11.17
CA ASN A 14 3.59 8.77 12.56
C ASN A 14 2.64 8.09 13.58
N PHE A 15 2.22 6.85 13.31
CA PHE A 15 1.31 6.11 14.19
C PHE A 15 1.84 5.98 15.62
N THR A 16 3.12 5.66 15.80
CA THR A 16 3.76 5.56 17.13
C THR A 16 3.53 6.82 17.95
N THR A 17 3.81 7.99 17.38
CA THR A 17 3.61 9.28 18.07
C THR A 17 2.14 9.55 18.37
N LEU A 18 1.24 9.02 17.54
CA LEU A 18 -0.19 9.13 17.74
C LEU A 18 -0.66 8.32 18.94
N VAL A 19 -0.30 7.03 18.99
CA VAL A 19 -0.74 6.14 20.07
C VAL A 19 -0.11 6.47 21.43
N GLU A 20 1.07 7.06 21.45
CA GLU A 20 1.69 7.59 22.67
C GLU A 20 0.84 8.66 23.36
N ARG A 21 0.00 9.37 22.62
CA ARG A 21 -0.91 10.41 23.13
C ARG A 21 -2.31 9.90 23.43
N MET A 22 -2.60 8.64 23.14
CA MET A 22 -3.91 8.00 23.35
C MET A 22 -3.89 7.13 24.61
N ASP A 23 -5.05 6.95 25.21
CA ASP A 23 -5.22 5.92 26.25
C ASP A 23 -4.99 4.54 25.61
N PRO A 24 -4.10 3.69 26.20
CA PRO A 24 -3.81 2.35 25.68
C PRO A 24 -5.04 1.49 25.41
N LYS A 25 -6.10 1.67 26.19
CA LYS A 25 -7.38 0.94 26.01
C LYS A 25 -8.09 1.30 24.70
N HIS A 26 -7.86 2.51 24.19
CA HIS A 26 -8.50 2.98 22.96
C HIS A 26 -7.68 2.72 21.70
N ASN A 27 -6.39 2.32 21.84
CA ASN A 27 -5.52 2.11 20.68
C ASN A 27 -6.01 0.98 19.79
N VAL A 28 -6.48 -0.12 20.38
CA VAL A 28 -6.99 -1.29 19.63
C VAL A 28 -8.30 -0.95 18.92
N ASP A 29 -9.22 -0.26 19.63
CA ASP A 29 -10.51 0.15 19.04
C ASP A 29 -10.30 1.14 17.90
N PHE A 30 -9.37 2.08 18.07
CA PHE A 30 -8.98 3.03 17.03
C PHE A 30 -8.42 2.33 15.80
N LEU A 31 -7.48 1.39 15.99
CA LEU A 31 -6.89 0.61 14.89
C LEU A 31 -7.95 -0.25 14.18
N ASN A 32 -8.81 -0.92 14.93
CA ASN A 32 -9.91 -1.71 14.35
C ASN A 32 -10.88 -0.83 13.56
N SER A 33 -11.18 0.36 14.07
CA SER A 33 -11.99 1.34 13.35
C SER A 33 -11.33 1.77 12.04
N TYR A 34 -10.02 2.06 12.04
CA TYR A 34 -9.26 2.38 10.84
C TYR A 34 -9.27 1.21 9.83
N LEU A 35 -8.99 0.00 10.28
CA LEU A 35 -8.96 -1.19 9.43
C LEU A 35 -10.31 -1.47 8.78
N SER A 36 -11.42 -1.21 9.48
CA SER A 36 -12.78 -1.37 8.94
C SER A 36 -13.09 -0.46 7.74
N TYR A 37 -12.33 0.63 7.55
CA TYR A 37 -12.42 1.48 6.37
C TYR A 37 -11.46 1.02 5.25
N MET A 38 -10.32 0.44 5.61
CA MET A 38 -9.26 0.10 4.64
C MET A 38 -9.49 -1.26 3.97
N GLU A 39 -9.86 -2.26 4.77
CA GLU A 39 -10.02 -3.64 4.30
C GLU A 39 -11.07 -3.81 3.21
N PRO A 40 -12.26 -3.19 3.28
CA PRO A 40 -13.25 -3.29 2.21
C PRO A 40 -12.75 -2.82 0.85
N GLU A 41 -11.87 -1.82 0.80
CA GLU A 41 -11.30 -1.31 -0.46
C GLU A 41 -10.31 -2.30 -1.09
N ILE A 42 -9.59 -3.06 -0.27
CA ILE A 42 -8.69 -4.13 -0.71
C ILE A 42 -9.52 -5.29 -1.28
N LEU A 43 -10.54 -5.72 -0.54
CA LEU A 43 -11.41 -6.84 -0.94
C LEU A 43 -12.23 -6.51 -2.20
N ALA A 44 -12.80 -5.30 -2.27
CA ALA A 44 -13.57 -4.84 -3.44
C ALA A 44 -12.71 -4.78 -4.71
N ALA A 45 -11.41 -4.56 -4.57
CA ALA A 45 -10.47 -4.59 -5.68
C ALA A 45 -9.95 -6.00 -6.00
N GLY A 46 -10.47 -7.06 -5.38
CA GLY A 46 -10.08 -8.44 -5.61
C GLY A 46 -8.77 -8.85 -4.96
N GLY A 47 -8.32 -8.09 -3.97
CA GLY A 47 -7.17 -8.41 -3.12
C GLY A 47 -7.59 -9.16 -1.86
N PHE A 48 -6.60 -9.62 -1.11
CA PHE A 48 -6.80 -10.14 0.24
C PHE A 48 -5.68 -9.65 1.17
N VAL A 49 -5.99 -9.48 2.43
CA VAL A 49 -5.03 -9.12 3.45
C VAL A 49 -4.28 -10.39 3.89
N ASP A 50 -2.96 -10.38 3.73
CA ASP A 50 -2.08 -11.46 4.19
C ASP A 50 -1.75 -11.32 5.67
N SER A 51 -1.41 -10.12 6.09
CA SER A 51 -1.03 -9.87 7.48
C SER A 51 -1.18 -8.40 7.87
N TYR A 52 -1.41 -8.20 9.17
CA TYR A 52 -1.31 -6.91 9.83
C TYR A 52 0.03 -6.83 10.57
N LEU A 53 0.75 -5.74 10.37
CA LEU A 53 2.10 -5.50 10.90
C LEU A 53 2.05 -4.25 11.79
N GLY A 54 1.48 -4.39 12.99
CA GLY A 54 1.13 -3.23 13.81
C GLY A 54 -0.02 -2.46 13.18
N ASP A 55 0.21 -1.22 12.78
CA ASP A 55 -0.70 -0.38 12.00
C ASP A 55 -0.59 -0.59 10.48
N GLY A 56 0.41 -1.37 10.05
CA GLY A 56 0.63 -1.69 8.66
C GLY A 56 -0.24 -2.84 8.15
N ILE A 57 -0.62 -2.75 6.88
CA ILE A 57 -1.36 -3.77 6.15
C ILE A 57 -0.47 -4.31 5.04
N MET A 58 -0.31 -5.62 4.98
CA MET A 58 0.23 -6.31 3.81
C MET A 58 -0.92 -7.00 3.08
N ALA A 59 -1.12 -6.64 1.82
CA ALA A 59 -2.15 -7.22 0.97
C ALA A 59 -1.58 -7.72 -0.36
N LEU A 60 -2.25 -8.71 -0.92
CA LEU A 60 -1.86 -9.38 -2.15
C LEU A 60 -2.99 -9.35 -3.16
N PHE A 61 -2.62 -9.15 -4.43
CA PHE A 61 -3.53 -9.16 -5.56
C PHE A 61 -3.01 -10.15 -6.59
N ASP A 62 -3.87 -11.07 -7.00
CA ASP A 62 -3.54 -12.03 -8.03
C ASP A 62 -3.33 -11.32 -9.37
N SER A 63 -2.26 -11.68 -10.10
CA SER A 63 -1.99 -11.15 -11.44
C SER A 63 -2.70 -11.91 -12.56
N ALA A 64 -3.34 -13.03 -12.25
CA ALA A 64 -4.15 -13.76 -13.22
C ALA A 64 -5.47 -13.00 -13.52
N PRO A 65 -5.93 -12.96 -14.77
CA PRO A 65 -7.21 -12.34 -15.08
C PRO A 65 -8.32 -13.11 -14.34
N ALA A 66 -9.06 -12.41 -13.48
CA ALA A 66 -10.31 -12.96 -12.97
C ALA A 66 -11.24 -13.24 -14.15
N SER A 67 -11.99 -14.33 -14.10
CA SER A 67 -12.98 -14.71 -15.09
C SER A 67 -14.05 -13.60 -15.19
N GLY A 68 -13.82 -12.61 -16.03
CA GLY A 68 -14.71 -11.43 -16.13
C GLY A 68 -14.10 -10.20 -16.78
N GLY A 69 -12.89 -10.29 -17.33
CA GLY A 69 -12.35 -9.25 -18.24
C GLY A 69 -11.76 -7.99 -17.59
N THR A 70 -11.83 -7.82 -16.28
CA THR A 70 -11.07 -6.75 -15.62
C THR A 70 -9.66 -7.27 -15.34
N THR A 71 -8.67 -6.67 -15.96
CA THR A 71 -7.27 -7.06 -15.77
C THR A 71 -6.92 -6.91 -14.30
N ALA A 72 -6.58 -8.01 -13.64
CA ALA A 72 -6.09 -8.07 -12.26
C ALA A 72 -4.92 -7.09 -11.96
N LEU A 73 -4.34 -6.55 -13.00
CA LEU A 73 -3.22 -5.62 -13.01
C LEU A 73 -3.53 -4.24 -12.45
N ALA A 74 -4.81 -3.85 -12.47
CA ALA A 74 -5.26 -2.57 -11.90
C ALA A 74 -5.68 -2.68 -10.42
N CYS A 75 -5.85 -3.91 -9.90
CA CYS A 75 -6.47 -4.14 -8.60
C CYS A 75 -5.74 -3.46 -7.44
N GLY A 76 -4.42 -3.63 -7.32
CA GLY A 76 -3.65 -2.98 -6.26
C GLY A 76 -3.69 -1.44 -6.32
N ALA A 77 -3.60 -0.85 -7.52
CA ALA A 77 -3.70 0.60 -7.68
C ALA A 77 -5.12 1.12 -7.39
N THR A 78 -6.15 0.36 -7.80
CA THR A 78 -7.55 0.68 -7.51
C THR A 78 -7.81 0.62 -6.01
N ALA A 79 -7.32 -0.42 -5.32
CA ALA A 79 -7.38 -0.54 -3.87
C ALA A 79 -6.71 0.66 -3.17
N ALA A 80 -5.49 1.02 -3.57
CA ALA A 80 -4.77 2.15 -2.99
C ALA A 80 -5.55 3.46 -3.13
N LEU A 81 -6.15 3.72 -4.30
CA LEU A 81 -6.99 4.89 -4.51
C LEU A 81 -8.30 4.83 -3.69
N GLY A 82 -8.88 3.65 -3.54
CA GLY A 82 -10.02 3.38 -2.67
C GLY A 82 -9.69 3.70 -1.21
N MET A 83 -8.59 3.16 -0.70
CA MET A 83 -8.11 3.41 0.65
C MET A 83 -7.89 4.90 0.92
N LEU A 84 -7.34 5.67 -0.04
CA LEU A 84 -7.19 7.12 0.12
C LEU A 84 -8.56 7.85 0.19
N ARG A 85 -9.58 7.36 -0.50
CA ARG A 85 -10.96 7.90 -0.37
C ARG A 85 -11.57 7.54 0.99
N ALA A 86 -11.46 6.28 1.38
CA ALA A 86 -11.94 5.77 2.66
C ALA A 86 -11.27 6.48 3.85
N LEU A 87 -9.96 6.76 3.73
CA LEU A 87 -9.23 7.52 4.74
C LEU A 87 -9.77 8.94 4.94
N ARG A 88 -10.22 9.60 3.87
CA ARG A 88 -10.88 10.92 4.00
C ARG A 88 -12.18 10.82 4.76
N ALA A 89 -13.00 9.80 4.48
CA ALA A 89 -14.24 9.55 5.21
C ALA A 89 -13.94 9.23 6.68
N PHE A 90 -12.93 8.40 6.96
CA PHE A 90 -12.46 8.13 8.31
C PHE A 90 -12.07 9.43 9.02
N ASN A 91 -11.22 10.25 8.40
CA ASN A 91 -10.78 11.52 8.96
C ASN A 91 -11.96 12.47 9.23
N ALA A 92 -12.91 12.58 8.31
CA ALA A 92 -14.11 13.42 8.50
C ALA A 92 -14.94 12.97 9.70
N ASN A 93 -15.09 11.66 9.89
CA ASN A 93 -15.89 11.10 11.00
C ASN A 93 -15.18 11.15 12.35
N HIS A 94 -13.85 11.21 12.36
CA HIS A 94 -13.05 11.16 13.60
C HIS A 94 -12.38 12.50 13.94
N SER A 95 -12.34 13.47 13.04
CA SER A 95 -11.70 14.78 13.27
C SER A 95 -12.36 15.57 14.41
N ALA A 96 -13.68 15.40 14.62
CA ALA A 96 -14.41 16.07 15.69
C ALA A 96 -13.95 15.64 17.09
N ARG A 97 -13.36 14.45 17.23
CA ARG A 97 -12.94 13.90 18.54
C ARG A 97 -11.49 14.20 18.92
N ALA A 98 -10.61 14.44 17.94
CA ALA A 98 -9.17 14.53 18.23
C ALA A 98 -8.40 15.58 17.39
N GLY A 99 -9.03 16.30 16.47
CA GLY A 99 -8.30 17.17 15.52
C GLY A 99 -7.33 16.41 14.62
N LEU A 100 -7.49 15.09 14.52
CA LEU A 100 -6.54 14.18 13.94
C LEU A 100 -6.79 13.99 12.45
N GLN A 101 -5.79 14.26 11.65
CA GLN A 101 -5.79 14.00 10.21
C GLN A 101 -4.78 12.89 9.91
N LEU A 102 -5.28 11.64 9.82
CA LEU A 102 -4.43 10.53 9.43
C LEU A 102 -3.96 10.67 7.99
N GLN A 103 -2.76 10.23 7.75
CA GLN A 103 -2.16 10.03 6.44
C GLN A 103 -1.62 8.61 6.36
N ILE A 104 -1.65 8.02 5.17
CA ILE A 104 -1.05 6.71 4.91
C ILE A 104 -0.01 6.80 3.80
N GLY A 105 0.97 5.90 3.85
CA GLY A 105 1.85 5.57 2.75
C GLY A 105 1.45 4.23 2.15
N VAL A 106 1.47 4.10 0.83
CA VAL A 106 1.20 2.85 0.13
C VAL A 106 2.29 2.56 -0.88
N GLY A 107 2.94 1.40 -0.75
CA GLY A 107 3.92 0.87 -1.70
C GLY A 107 3.35 -0.29 -2.50
N LEU A 108 3.46 -0.25 -3.81
CA LEU A 108 2.97 -1.28 -4.72
C LEU A 108 4.11 -1.83 -5.58
N ASN A 109 4.30 -3.14 -5.54
CA ASN A 109 5.25 -3.81 -6.43
C ASN A 109 4.66 -5.10 -6.99
N ARG A 110 4.81 -5.28 -8.31
CA ARG A 110 4.41 -6.50 -9.02
C ARG A 110 5.63 -7.34 -9.35
N GLY A 111 5.53 -8.63 -9.09
CA GLY A 111 6.57 -9.59 -9.43
C GLY A 111 6.25 -10.98 -8.91
N LEU A 112 7.23 -11.85 -9.06
CA LEU A 112 7.15 -13.24 -8.62
C LEU A 112 7.24 -13.30 -7.09
N VAL A 113 6.33 -14.04 -6.47
CA VAL A 113 6.36 -14.38 -5.04
C VAL A 113 6.25 -15.88 -4.85
N THR A 114 6.80 -16.37 -3.76
CA THR A 114 6.64 -17.76 -3.32
C THR A 114 5.64 -17.79 -2.19
N LEU A 115 4.53 -18.48 -2.41
CA LEU A 115 3.51 -18.76 -1.41
C LEU A 115 3.78 -20.14 -0.81
N GLY A 116 3.80 -20.25 0.49
CA GLY A 116 4.04 -21.50 1.15
C GLY A 116 3.67 -21.47 2.63
N THR A 117 3.69 -22.65 3.25
CA THR A 117 3.52 -22.77 4.69
C THR A 117 4.88 -22.64 5.35
N ILE A 118 5.01 -21.71 6.29
CA ILE A 118 6.23 -21.41 7.03
C ILE A 118 5.97 -21.68 8.50
N GLY A 119 6.88 -22.40 9.14
CA GLY A 119 6.81 -22.62 10.59
C GLY A 119 7.42 -23.95 11.01
N GLY A 120 7.43 -24.17 12.32
CA GLY A 120 7.82 -25.44 12.96
C GLY A 120 6.62 -26.37 13.15
N ALA A 121 6.87 -27.52 13.81
CA ALA A 121 5.85 -28.54 14.00
C ALA A 121 4.57 -28.05 14.70
N ASP A 122 4.70 -27.09 15.62
CA ASP A 122 3.59 -26.64 16.46
C ASP A 122 2.93 -25.34 15.97
N ARG A 123 3.50 -24.67 14.97
CA ARG A 123 2.97 -23.39 14.48
C ARG A 123 3.27 -23.20 13.01
N LEU A 124 2.25 -23.38 12.20
CA LEU A 124 2.30 -23.17 10.76
C LEU A 124 1.53 -21.89 10.39
N LYS A 125 2.12 -21.05 9.55
CA LYS A 125 1.50 -19.86 8.97
C LYS A 125 1.68 -19.90 7.46
N CYS A 126 0.64 -19.61 6.71
CA CYS A 126 0.81 -19.26 5.31
C CYS A 126 1.67 -17.99 5.23
N GLY A 127 2.66 -18.00 4.38
CA GLY A 127 3.58 -16.90 4.23
C GLY A 127 3.91 -16.64 2.77
N VAL A 128 4.29 -15.40 2.53
CA VAL A 128 4.72 -14.92 1.22
C VAL A 128 6.17 -14.50 1.31
N ILE A 129 6.99 -15.05 0.43
CA ILE A 129 8.43 -14.74 0.38
C ILE A 129 8.80 -14.32 -1.03
N GLY A 130 9.70 -13.37 -1.13
CA GLY A 130 10.31 -12.93 -2.38
C GLY A 130 10.83 -11.51 -2.30
N ASP A 131 11.71 -11.18 -3.21
CA ASP A 131 12.23 -9.81 -3.35
C ASP A 131 11.11 -8.81 -3.65
N THR A 132 10.07 -9.26 -4.37
CA THR A 132 8.85 -8.50 -4.64
C THR A 132 8.22 -7.91 -3.37
N VAL A 133 8.21 -8.68 -2.28
CA VAL A 133 7.68 -8.26 -0.97
C VAL A 133 8.55 -7.17 -0.36
N ASN A 134 9.87 -7.37 -0.36
CA ASN A 134 10.83 -6.42 0.19
C ASN A 134 10.80 -5.08 -0.56
N VAL A 135 10.68 -5.13 -1.89
CA VAL A 135 10.57 -3.92 -2.73
C VAL A 135 9.30 -3.15 -2.39
N ALA A 136 8.15 -3.81 -2.28
CA ALA A 136 6.88 -3.14 -1.93
C ALA A 136 6.96 -2.45 -0.56
N SER A 137 7.53 -3.12 0.46
CA SER A 137 7.74 -2.55 1.79
C SER A 137 8.65 -1.31 1.75
N ARG A 138 9.75 -1.37 0.98
CA ARG A 138 10.66 -0.21 0.83
C ARG A 138 10.00 0.96 0.12
N LEU A 139 9.16 0.70 -0.89
CA LEU A 139 8.40 1.75 -1.57
C LEU A 139 7.44 2.46 -0.62
N GLU A 140 6.76 1.70 0.25
CA GLU A 140 5.92 2.29 1.28
C GLU A 140 6.74 3.30 2.12
N GLY A 141 7.87 2.88 2.70
CA GLY A 141 8.74 3.77 3.48
C GLY A 141 9.23 5.00 2.69
N LEU A 142 9.50 4.86 1.38
CA LEU A 142 9.91 5.98 0.52
C LEU A 142 8.78 6.98 0.28
N THR A 143 7.52 6.61 0.40
CA THR A 143 6.40 7.55 0.27
C THR A 143 6.51 8.73 1.21
N LYS A 144 7.04 8.52 2.43
CA LYS A 144 7.29 9.57 3.41
C LYS A 144 8.36 10.55 2.92
N ARG A 145 9.47 10.01 2.39
CA ARG A 145 10.61 10.83 1.90
C ARG A 145 10.21 11.72 0.71
N TYR A 146 9.39 11.18 -0.19
CA TYR A 146 8.96 11.91 -1.39
C TYR A 146 7.65 12.69 -1.21
N GLY A 147 7.05 12.66 -0.03
CA GLY A 147 5.82 13.39 0.27
C GLY A 147 4.62 12.97 -0.59
N VAL A 148 4.59 11.73 -1.03
CA VAL A 148 3.51 11.17 -1.86
C VAL A 148 2.79 10.02 -1.15
N PRO A 149 1.47 9.87 -1.32
CA PRO A 149 0.73 8.82 -0.62
C PRO A 149 0.91 7.43 -1.23
N VAL A 150 1.17 7.32 -2.52
CA VAL A 150 1.29 6.03 -3.22
C VAL A 150 2.52 6.03 -4.12
N LEU A 151 3.36 5.00 -3.99
CA LEU A 151 4.48 4.72 -4.89
C LEU A 151 4.35 3.34 -5.50
N LEU A 152 4.72 3.21 -6.76
CA LEU A 152 4.77 1.96 -7.49
C LEU A 152 6.03 1.85 -8.34
N THR A 153 6.47 0.62 -8.59
CA THR A 153 7.60 0.34 -9.49
C THR A 153 7.21 0.48 -10.95
N GLY A 154 8.21 0.54 -11.82
CA GLY A 154 8.02 0.54 -13.27
C GLY A 154 7.33 -0.73 -13.78
N SER A 155 7.59 -1.89 -13.19
CA SER A 155 6.89 -3.14 -13.52
C SER A 155 5.39 -3.03 -13.22
N THR A 156 5.03 -2.49 -12.06
CA THR A 156 3.65 -2.23 -11.67
C THR A 156 3.01 -1.18 -12.58
N GLN A 157 3.71 -0.09 -12.86
CA GLN A 157 3.21 1.00 -13.73
C GLN A 157 2.88 0.51 -15.14
N ARG A 158 3.74 -0.33 -15.74
CA ARG A 158 3.48 -0.91 -17.08
C ARG A 158 2.26 -1.82 -17.11
N ALA A 159 1.92 -2.42 -16.00
CA ALA A 159 0.80 -3.32 -15.84
C ALA A 159 -0.54 -2.62 -15.58
N LEU A 160 -0.53 -1.31 -15.34
CA LEU A 160 -1.75 -0.52 -15.16
C LEU A 160 -2.56 -0.37 -16.45
N THR A 161 -3.87 -0.21 -16.30
CA THR A 161 -4.72 0.23 -17.41
C THR A 161 -4.26 1.61 -17.93
N PRO A 162 -4.53 1.96 -19.20
CA PRO A 162 -4.16 3.28 -19.73
C PRO A 162 -4.67 4.44 -18.87
N GLU A 163 -5.89 4.33 -18.35
CA GLU A 163 -6.49 5.33 -17.47
C GLU A 163 -5.70 5.52 -16.16
N LEU A 164 -5.37 4.44 -15.46
CA LEU A 164 -4.58 4.52 -14.24
C LEU A 164 -3.14 4.95 -14.52
N ARG A 165 -2.58 4.51 -15.65
CA ARG A 165 -1.23 4.89 -16.07
C ARG A 165 -1.11 6.38 -16.35
N SER A 166 -2.14 7.01 -16.94
CA SER A 166 -2.16 8.46 -17.17
C SER A 166 -2.13 9.28 -15.88
N ARG A 167 -2.45 8.66 -14.74
CA ARG A 167 -2.39 9.27 -13.40
C ARG A 167 -1.05 9.06 -12.71
N THR A 168 -0.09 8.45 -13.39
CA THR A 168 1.28 8.26 -12.88
C THR A 168 2.25 9.15 -13.65
N ARG A 169 3.35 9.52 -13.00
CA ARG A 169 4.48 10.18 -13.65
C ARG A 169 5.78 9.57 -13.17
N PHE A 170 6.85 9.70 -13.93
CA PHE A 170 8.18 9.34 -13.45
C PHE A 170 8.59 10.25 -12.29
N LEU A 171 9.11 9.68 -11.23
CA LEU A 171 9.59 10.40 -10.07
C LEU A 171 11.12 10.32 -9.95
N ASP A 172 11.65 9.13 -9.81
CA ASP A 172 13.06 8.89 -9.54
C ASP A 172 13.45 7.44 -9.87
N ARG A 173 14.74 7.16 -9.80
CA ARG A 173 15.29 5.79 -9.83
C ARG A 173 15.97 5.51 -8.52
N VAL A 174 15.49 4.50 -7.79
CA VAL A 174 16.09 4.08 -6.53
C VAL A 174 16.70 2.69 -6.65
N ARG A 175 17.77 2.50 -5.92
CA ARG A 175 18.32 1.17 -5.73
C ARG A 175 17.54 0.46 -4.63
N VAL A 176 16.78 -0.56 -5.03
CA VAL A 176 15.98 -1.39 -4.14
C VAL A 176 16.45 -2.83 -4.30
N ALA A 177 16.82 -3.50 -3.21
CA ALA A 177 17.25 -4.90 -3.21
C ALA A 177 18.35 -5.23 -4.25
N GLY A 178 19.30 -4.30 -4.47
CA GLY A 178 20.39 -4.48 -5.45
C GLY A 178 20.07 -4.09 -6.89
N HIS A 179 18.81 -3.83 -7.22
CA HIS A 179 18.38 -3.38 -8.54
C HIS A 179 18.05 -1.89 -8.54
N VAL A 180 18.19 -1.25 -9.71
CA VAL A 180 17.76 0.13 -9.92
C VAL A 180 16.36 0.10 -10.51
N GLU A 181 15.37 0.51 -9.72
CA GLU A 181 13.98 0.51 -10.13
C GLU A 181 13.48 1.94 -10.35
N PRO A 182 12.80 2.20 -11.50
CA PRO A 182 12.08 3.45 -11.68
C PRO A 182 10.82 3.47 -10.81
N MET A 183 10.58 4.61 -10.16
CA MET A 183 9.43 4.82 -9.28
C MET A 183 8.45 5.80 -9.88
N TYR A 184 7.17 5.53 -9.64
CA TYR A 184 6.04 6.32 -10.13
C TYR A 184 5.07 6.58 -9.00
N PRO A 185 4.82 7.84 -8.61
CA PRO A 185 3.70 8.17 -7.75
C PRO A 185 2.38 8.04 -8.52
N LEU A 186 1.36 7.59 -7.83
CA LEU A 186 0.00 7.51 -8.33
C LEU A 186 -0.82 8.66 -7.74
N ALA A 187 -1.34 9.53 -8.59
CA ALA A 187 -2.17 10.65 -8.16
C ALA A 187 -3.59 10.21 -7.84
N GLY A 188 -4.07 10.55 -6.64
CA GLY A 188 -5.47 10.46 -6.28
C GLY A 188 -6.33 11.51 -6.97
N PRO A 189 -7.66 11.38 -7.02
CA PRO A 189 -8.55 12.29 -7.75
C PRO A 189 -8.52 13.75 -7.28
N HIS A 190 -7.85 14.06 -6.16
CA HIS A 190 -7.71 15.41 -5.62
C HIS A 190 -6.32 15.68 -5.00
N LEU A 191 -5.34 14.81 -5.26
CA LEU A 191 -3.97 15.04 -4.83
C LEU A 191 -3.16 15.47 -6.05
N PRO A 192 -2.79 16.76 -6.16
CA PRO A 192 -1.82 17.16 -7.16
C PRO A 192 -0.53 16.38 -6.91
N CYS A 193 0.03 15.84 -7.96
CA CYS A 193 1.34 15.20 -7.94
C CYS A 193 2.42 16.29 -7.77
N ARG A 194 2.38 17.03 -6.64
CA ARG A 194 3.42 18.00 -6.29
C ARG A 194 4.56 17.25 -5.62
N VAL A 195 5.63 17.05 -6.32
CA VAL A 195 6.94 16.87 -5.71
C VAL A 195 7.45 18.27 -5.39
N HIS A 196 7.84 18.53 -4.16
CA HIS A 196 8.74 19.64 -3.90
C HIS A 196 10.01 19.36 -4.70
N ASP A 197 10.28 20.18 -5.70
CA ASP A 197 11.60 20.27 -6.32
C ASP A 197 12.57 20.77 -5.24
N SER A 198 13.06 19.86 -4.42
CA SER A 198 14.28 20.08 -3.66
C SER A 198 15.47 19.63 -4.51
N ALA A 199 15.62 20.25 -5.67
CA ALA A 199 16.89 20.35 -6.35
C ALA A 199 17.67 21.47 -5.64
N GLY A 200 18.47 21.09 -4.69
CA GLY A 200 19.35 22.02 -3.98
C GLY A 200 20.29 21.25 -3.05
N CYS A 201 21.52 21.07 -3.53
CA CYS A 201 22.73 20.47 -2.94
C CYS A 201 22.78 18.97 -2.86
#